data_65662f104a7ddbebe7ff8c731fc5ccb1
#
_entry.id   65662f104a7ddbebe7ff8c731fc5ccb1
#
_cell.length_a   1.000
_cell.length_b   1.000
_cell.length_c   1.000
_cell.angle_alpha   90.00
_cell.angle_beta   90.00
_cell.angle_gamma   90.00
#
_symmetry.space_group_name_H-M   'P 1'
#
loop_
_entity.id
_entity.type
_entity.pdbx_description
1 polymer ?
#
loop_
_entity_poly.entity_id
_entity_poly.type
_entity_poly.pdbx_seq_one_letter_code
_entity_poly.pdbx_strand_id
1 'polypeptide(L)'
;MNGTAQVLAEEAESGLDRSPLYLRIRDVLAEAIASGRLPKGALLLEGPVAGLFASTRTPVRQAFALLEEAGAIRRFDGRGFLVGQGRSGPKRVALTAEMLGLGEEAPALRKAPGWEAIYESLEREMVHLSVFGRHRINEVELARARGVGRQVARDALTRLEALGIVEKDERMRWTLVPLDEQRMRDLHDIRVSLEPLALVRAAPFLPPAERRAMTERLEEALAVYPDLSVEAMDDLETDLHITCLGYCPNRELLIALRRARFMLNVSKHIIGVSHRMPADEPFIAEHLAVFRALDVDDSARAAETLRHHIAVSLPKVIGRVAELREAHRPDMPAYATPASR
;
A
#
# COMPACT_ATOMS: atom_id res chain seq x y z
N MET A 1 7.81 -39.25 -7.50
CA MET A 1 8.11 -38.95 -6.08
C MET A 1 8.96 -37.69 -5.93
N ASN A 2 8.58 -36.56 -6.61
CA ASN A 2 9.36 -35.31 -6.56
C ASN A 2 8.55 -34.09 -6.11
N GLY A 3 7.26 -34.27 -5.73
CA GLY A 3 6.43 -33.12 -5.31
C GLY A 3 6.53 -32.74 -3.83
N THR A 4 6.88 -33.71 -2.97
CA THR A 4 6.89 -33.48 -1.52
C THR A 4 8.15 -32.79 -1.01
N ALA A 5 9.28 -32.94 -1.73
CA ALA A 5 10.53 -32.28 -1.37
C ALA A 5 10.53 -30.77 -1.75
N GLN A 6 9.81 -30.41 -2.79
CA GLN A 6 9.71 -29.02 -3.26
C GLN A 6 8.77 -28.19 -2.38
N VAL A 7 7.66 -28.79 -1.92
CA VAL A 7 6.74 -28.15 -0.96
C VAL A 7 7.39 -27.94 0.41
N LEU A 8 8.24 -28.89 0.86
CA LEU A 8 8.98 -28.75 2.12
C LEU A 8 10.14 -27.75 2.03
N ALA A 9 10.69 -27.50 0.85
CA ALA A 9 11.71 -26.47 0.62
C ALA A 9 11.08 -25.06 0.60
N GLU A 10 9.90 -24.88 -0.03
CA GLU A 10 9.15 -23.63 -0.01
C GLU A 10 8.60 -23.28 1.39
N GLU A 11 8.20 -24.28 2.19
CA GLU A 11 7.82 -24.07 3.60
C GLU A 11 9.01 -23.71 4.50
N ALA A 12 10.21 -24.17 4.20
CA ALA A 12 11.43 -23.83 4.94
C ALA A 12 11.92 -22.41 4.66
N GLU A 13 11.76 -21.89 3.43
CA GLU A 13 12.09 -20.50 3.08
C GLU A 13 11.06 -19.50 3.64
N SER A 14 9.79 -19.89 3.78
CA SER A 14 8.75 -19.03 4.39
C SER A 14 8.86 -18.92 5.93
N GLY A 15 9.62 -19.79 6.57
CA GLY A 15 9.78 -19.87 8.03
C GLY A 15 10.73 -18.82 8.64
N LEU A 16 11.62 -18.23 7.86
CA LEU A 16 12.66 -17.31 8.35
C LEU A 16 12.19 -15.86 8.55
N ASP A 17 11.03 -15.47 8.07
CA ASP A 17 10.58 -14.07 8.07
C ASP A 17 9.57 -13.71 9.20
N ARG A 18 9.21 -14.64 10.08
CA ARG A 18 8.23 -14.40 11.17
C ARG A 18 8.84 -14.04 12.53
N SER A 19 10.15 -14.05 12.68
CA SER A 19 10.80 -13.72 13.95
C SER A 19 10.64 -12.23 14.29
N PRO A 20 10.40 -11.89 15.58
CA PRO A 20 10.36 -10.50 16.02
C PRO A 20 11.59 -9.72 15.59
N LEU A 21 11.41 -8.46 15.17
CA LEU A 21 12.48 -7.62 14.61
C LEU A 21 13.72 -7.53 15.52
N TYR A 22 13.55 -7.50 16.84
CA TYR A 22 14.68 -7.44 17.78
C TYR A 22 15.53 -8.72 17.76
N LEU A 23 14.94 -9.89 17.50
CA LEU A 23 15.70 -11.15 17.33
C LEU A 23 16.49 -11.12 16.02
N ARG A 24 15.90 -10.67 14.94
CA ARG A 24 16.58 -10.52 13.65
C ARG A 24 17.76 -9.52 13.73
N ILE A 25 17.56 -8.39 14.40
CA ILE A 25 18.65 -7.42 14.68
C ILE A 25 19.76 -8.07 15.50
N ARG A 26 19.40 -8.84 16.55
CA ARG A 26 20.36 -9.60 17.36
C ARG A 26 21.17 -10.55 16.50
N ASP A 27 20.53 -11.33 15.65
CA ASP A 27 21.18 -12.38 14.84
C ASP A 27 22.14 -11.78 13.81
N VAL A 28 21.71 -10.72 13.11
CA VAL A 28 22.57 -9.99 12.17
C VAL A 28 23.79 -9.39 12.86
N LEU A 29 23.60 -8.77 14.02
CA LEU A 29 24.71 -8.19 14.78
C LEU A 29 25.63 -9.28 15.35
N ALA A 30 25.06 -10.39 15.86
CA ALA A 30 25.84 -11.53 16.36
C ALA A 30 26.69 -12.14 15.26
N GLU A 31 26.15 -12.32 14.07
CA GLU A 31 26.88 -12.85 12.92
C GLU A 31 27.97 -11.89 12.44
N ALA A 32 27.69 -10.57 12.37
CA ALA A 32 28.66 -9.57 12.01
C ALA A 32 29.83 -9.48 13.03
N ILE A 33 29.56 -9.73 14.31
CA ILE A 33 30.56 -9.83 15.37
C ILE A 33 31.37 -11.12 15.22
N ALA A 34 30.72 -12.27 15.04
CA ALA A 34 31.37 -13.56 14.92
C ALA A 34 32.24 -13.66 13.68
N SER A 35 31.81 -13.12 12.55
CA SER A 35 32.58 -13.05 11.30
C SER A 35 33.70 -11.99 11.30
N GLY A 36 33.78 -11.15 12.34
CA GLY A 36 34.78 -10.07 12.42
C GLY A 36 34.46 -8.83 11.57
N ARG A 37 33.35 -8.80 10.85
CA ARG A 37 32.89 -7.61 10.11
C ARG A 37 32.64 -6.41 11.05
N LEU A 38 32.19 -6.67 12.27
CA LEU A 38 32.20 -5.74 13.38
C LEU A 38 33.41 -6.00 14.28
N PRO A 39 34.47 -5.16 14.21
CA PRO A 39 35.69 -5.41 14.94
C PRO A 39 35.54 -5.22 16.45
N LYS A 40 36.33 -5.96 17.24
CA LYS A 40 36.38 -5.77 18.69
C LYS A 40 36.67 -4.32 19.06
N GLY A 41 35.89 -3.78 20.01
CA GLY A 41 35.93 -2.39 20.43
C GLY A 41 35.11 -1.43 19.56
N ALA A 42 34.43 -1.88 18.51
CA ALA A 42 33.53 -1.02 17.76
C ALA A 42 32.40 -0.51 18.66
N LEU A 43 32.16 0.81 18.59
CA LEU A 43 31.12 1.48 19.39
C LEU A 43 29.75 1.36 18.66
N LEU A 44 28.82 0.66 19.27
CA LEU A 44 27.46 0.51 18.81
C LEU A 44 26.54 1.51 19.51
N LEU A 45 25.84 2.32 18.75
CA LEU A 45 24.84 3.27 19.24
C LEU A 45 23.45 2.86 18.74
N GLU A 46 22.42 2.97 19.60
CA GLU A 46 21.04 2.61 19.25
C GLU A 46 20.53 3.36 17.99
N GLY A 47 20.81 4.65 17.86
CA GLY A 47 20.33 5.47 16.75
C GLY A 47 20.89 5.06 15.38
N PRO A 48 22.22 5.03 15.20
CA PRO A 48 22.83 4.55 13.95
C PRO A 48 22.40 3.14 13.56
N VAL A 49 22.36 2.20 14.51
CA VAL A 49 21.87 0.84 14.24
C VAL A 49 20.39 0.85 13.85
N ALA A 50 19.53 1.59 14.56
CA ALA A 50 18.13 1.74 14.20
C ALA A 50 17.94 2.30 12.77
N GLY A 51 18.80 3.23 12.36
CA GLY A 51 18.82 3.78 11.00
C GLY A 51 19.12 2.73 9.94
N LEU A 52 20.11 1.83 10.18
CA LEU A 52 20.46 0.76 9.24
C LEU A 52 19.32 -0.28 9.06
N PHE A 53 18.54 -0.52 10.10
CA PHE A 53 17.40 -1.41 10.08
C PHE A 53 16.07 -0.70 9.78
N ALA A 54 16.09 0.58 9.43
CA ALA A 54 14.90 1.43 9.23
C ALA A 54 13.84 1.24 10.36
N SER A 55 14.30 1.18 11.61
CA SER A 55 13.49 0.88 12.79
C SER A 55 13.57 1.98 13.87
N THR A 56 12.76 1.83 14.90
CA THR A 56 12.87 2.65 16.11
C THR A 56 13.98 2.10 17.02
N ARG A 57 14.38 2.87 18.05
CA ARG A 57 15.41 2.44 18.99
C ARG A 57 14.97 1.28 19.90
N THR A 58 13.68 1.07 20.09
CA THR A 58 13.16 0.05 21.01
C THR A 58 13.59 -1.38 20.66
N PRO A 59 13.38 -1.89 19.42
CA PRO A 59 13.85 -3.23 19.04
C PRO A 59 15.38 -3.34 19.07
N VAL A 60 16.13 -2.27 18.76
CA VAL A 60 17.58 -2.26 18.86
C VAL A 60 18.04 -2.39 20.31
N ARG A 61 17.37 -1.70 21.23
CA ARG A 61 17.67 -1.82 22.67
C ARG A 61 17.42 -3.23 23.19
N GLN A 62 16.34 -3.88 22.76
CA GLN A 62 16.06 -5.26 23.09
C GLN A 62 17.12 -6.22 22.54
N ALA A 63 17.55 -6.01 21.28
CA ALA A 63 18.62 -6.79 20.67
C ALA A 63 19.96 -6.60 21.42
N PHE A 64 20.28 -5.36 21.80
CA PHE A 64 21.50 -5.07 22.56
C PHE A 64 21.49 -5.72 23.95
N ALA A 65 20.35 -5.75 24.65
CA ALA A 65 20.22 -6.44 25.91
C ALA A 65 20.54 -7.94 25.79
N LEU A 66 20.01 -8.61 24.76
CA LEU A 66 20.31 -10.01 24.47
C LEU A 66 21.79 -10.26 24.10
N LEU A 67 22.40 -9.34 23.33
CA LEU A 67 23.82 -9.43 22.98
C LEU A 67 24.74 -9.15 24.16
N GLU A 68 24.33 -8.28 25.07
CA GLU A 68 25.03 -8.03 26.35
C GLU A 68 24.98 -9.26 27.25
N GLU A 69 23.79 -9.87 27.40
CA GLU A 69 23.59 -11.10 28.17
C GLU A 69 24.42 -12.26 27.59
N ALA A 70 24.49 -12.37 26.26
CA ALA A 70 25.32 -13.35 25.56
C ALA A 70 26.83 -13.02 25.62
N GLY A 71 27.24 -11.89 26.19
CA GLY A 71 28.64 -11.47 26.28
C GLY A 71 29.26 -11.02 24.95
N ALA A 72 28.45 -10.85 23.90
CA ALA A 72 28.93 -10.40 22.58
C ALA A 72 29.27 -8.90 22.57
N ILE A 73 28.58 -8.10 23.38
CA ILE A 73 28.83 -6.68 23.58
C ILE A 73 28.87 -6.37 25.08
N ARG A 74 29.38 -5.21 25.45
CA ARG A 74 29.37 -4.71 26.83
C ARG A 74 29.04 -3.23 26.88
N ARG A 75 28.50 -2.74 27.97
CA ARG A 75 28.27 -1.30 28.19
C ARG A 75 29.54 -0.50 28.15
N PHE A 76 29.44 0.66 27.53
CA PHE A 76 30.50 1.65 27.54
C PHE A 76 30.19 2.74 28.56
N ASP A 77 31.17 3.17 29.36
CA ASP A 77 31.00 4.20 30.41
C ASP A 77 30.56 5.58 29.86
N GLY A 78 30.60 5.75 28.53
CA GLY A 78 29.92 6.81 27.82
C GLY A 78 28.53 6.38 27.33
N ARG A 79 28.22 6.70 26.08
CA ARG A 79 26.91 6.35 25.46
C ARG A 79 27.07 5.19 24.49
N GLY A 80 26.34 4.07 24.68
CA GLY A 80 26.33 2.95 23.79
C GLY A 80 26.98 1.68 24.33
N PHE A 81 27.34 0.76 23.42
CA PHE A 81 27.92 -0.55 23.72
C PHE A 81 29.19 -0.77 22.90
N LEU A 82 30.13 -1.53 23.44
CA LEU A 82 31.35 -1.94 22.74
C LEU A 82 31.26 -3.42 22.36
N VAL A 83 31.71 -3.73 21.14
CA VAL A 83 31.81 -5.11 20.67
C VAL A 83 32.91 -5.86 21.42
N GLY A 84 32.55 -7.04 21.94
CA GLY A 84 33.43 -7.97 22.63
C GLY A 84 33.71 -7.64 24.09
N GLN A 85 34.24 -8.65 24.82
CA GLN A 85 34.65 -8.56 26.21
C GLN A 85 36.15 -8.25 26.28
N GLY A 86 36.58 -7.14 26.83
CA GLY A 86 37.99 -6.81 26.97
C GLY A 86 38.25 -5.33 27.23
N ARG A 87 39.51 -5.01 27.56
CA ARG A 87 39.95 -3.62 27.86
C ARG A 87 40.22 -2.77 26.59
N SER A 88 39.80 -3.21 25.40
CA SER A 88 39.99 -2.39 24.19
C SER A 88 39.18 -1.10 24.28
N GLY A 89 39.85 0.02 24.04
CA GLY A 89 39.20 1.33 24.00
C GLY A 89 38.18 1.43 22.85
N PRO A 90 37.28 2.44 22.92
CA PRO A 90 36.24 2.60 21.92
C PRO A 90 36.82 2.95 20.56
N LYS A 91 36.50 2.15 19.54
CA LYS A 91 36.80 2.45 18.15
C LYS A 91 35.51 3.02 17.49
N ARG A 92 35.56 4.29 17.12
CA ARG A 92 34.47 4.88 16.32
C ARG A 92 34.60 4.41 14.90
N VAL A 93 33.75 3.43 14.54
CA VAL A 93 33.62 2.90 13.19
C VAL A 93 32.28 3.40 12.64
N ALA A 94 32.28 3.95 11.43
CA ALA A 94 31.05 4.27 10.73
C ALA A 94 30.36 2.93 10.35
N LEU A 95 29.27 2.62 11.02
CA LEU A 95 28.51 1.40 10.73
C LEU A 95 27.86 1.52 9.35
N THR A 96 28.12 0.56 8.48
CA THR A 96 27.50 0.47 7.14
C THR A 96 26.65 -0.79 7.02
N ALA A 97 25.70 -0.80 6.08
CA ALA A 97 24.88 -1.97 5.76
C ALA A 97 25.76 -3.17 5.37
N GLU A 98 26.84 -2.93 4.61
CA GLU A 98 27.79 -3.94 4.18
C GLU A 98 28.50 -4.62 5.36
N MET A 99 28.92 -3.86 6.38
CA MET A 99 29.53 -4.42 7.60
C MET A 99 28.57 -5.33 8.37
N LEU A 100 27.28 -5.09 8.26
CA LEU A 100 26.27 -5.95 8.85
C LEU A 100 25.86 -7.11 7.93
N GLY A 101 26.43 -7.20 6.72
CA GLY A 101 26.02 -8.17 5.72
C GLY A 101 24.61 -7.92 5.18
N LEU A 102 24.13 -6.69 5.34
CA LEU A 102 22.88 -6.24 4.78
C LEU A 102 23.14 -5.83 3.31
N GLY A 103 23.19 -6.81 2.39
CA GLY A 103 23.30 -6.59 0.95
C GLY A 103 22.04 -5.95 0.36
N GLU A 104 21.71 -6.27 -0.89
CA GLU A 104 20.45 -5.82 -1.53
C GLU A 104 19.18 -6.30 -0.80
N GLU A 105 19.31 -7.27 0.11
CA GLU A 105 18.25 -7.72 1.03
C GLU A 105 17.96 -6.73 2.20
N ALA A 106 18.71 -5.66 2.34
CA ALA A 106 18.40 -4.61 3.33
C ALA A 106 16.95 -4.08 3.27
N PRO A 107 16.26 -4.05 2.12
CA PRO A 107 14.83 -3.80 2.04
C PRO A 107 13.98 -4.85 2.76
N ALA A 108 14.36 -6.12 2.76
CA ALA A 108 13.60 -7.21 3.39
C ALA A 108 13.66 -7.17 4.94
N LEU A 109 14.68 -6.53 5.52
CA LEU A 109 14.76 -6.25 6.95
C LEU A 109 13.99 -4.99 7.36
N ARG A 110 13.62 -4.14 6.40
CA ARG A 110 12.62 -3.10 6.63
C ARG A 110 11.30 -3.81 6.90
N LYS A 111 10.94 -3.93 8.16
CA LYS A 111 9.56 -4.24 8.50
C LYS A 111 8.74 -3.13 7.83
N ALA A 112 7.96 -3.49 6.80
CA ALA A 112 6.93 -2.60 6.31
C ALA A 112 6.21 -2.01 7.53
N PRO A 113 5.93 -0.70 7.60
CA PRO A 113 5.25 -0.13 8.75
C PRO A 113 4.07 -1.02 9.07
N GLY A 114 3.90 -1.43 10.33
CA GLY A 114 2.96 -2.50 10.71
C GLY A 114 1.52 -2.28 10.18
N TRP A 115 1.18 -1.03 9.81
CA TRP A 115 -0.09 -0.67 9.17
C TRP A 115 -0.18 -1.18 7.71
N GLU A 116 0.91 -1.31 6.97
CA GLU A 116 0.90 -1.79 5.57
C GLU A 116 0.36 -3.22 5.47
N ALA A 117 0.71 -4.06 6.45
CA ALA A 117 0.24 -5.43 6.49
C ALA A 117 -1.30 -5.59 6.56
N ILE A 118 -2.00 -4.57 7.07
CA ILE A 118 -3.46 -4.61 7.19
C ILE A 118 -4.16 -3.62 6.25
N TYR A 119 -3.41 -2.67 5.65
CA TYR A 119 -3.97 -1.49 5.00
C TYR A 119 -4.85 -1.86 3.81
N GLU A 120 -4.33 -2.64 2.88
CA GLU A 120 -5.05 -3.00 1.65
C GLU A 120 -6.35 -3.75 1.94
N SER A 121 -6.30 -4.74 2.85
CA SER A 121 -7.51 -5.48 3.25
C SER A 121 -8.50 -4.62 4.02
N LEU A 122 -8.00 -3.69 4.85
CA LEU A 122 -8.84 -2.75 5.60
C LEU A 122 -9.46 -1.71 4.66
N GLU A 123 -8.71 -1.16 3.72
CA GLU A 123 -9.22 -0.22 2.72
C GLU A 123 -10.36 -0.84 1.94
N ARG A 124 -10.17 -2.04 1.39
CA ARG A 124 -11.22 -2.79 0.68
C ARG A 124 -12.48 -2.94 1.52
N GLU A 125 -12.34 -3.36 2.76
CA GLU A 125 -13.49 -3.57 3.66
C GLU A 125 -14.18 -2.24 4.00
N MET A 126 -13.43 -1.16 4.25
CA MET A 126 -14.01 0.15 4.51
C MET A 126 -14.73 0.71 3.27
N VAL A 127 -14.17 0.53 2.08
CA VAL A 127 -14.82 0.89 0.81
C VAL A 127 -16.14 0.14 0.68
N HIS A 128 -16.12 -1.19 0.88
CA HIS A 128 -17.34 -2.00 0.80
C HIS A 128 -18.39 -1.54 1.83
N LEU A 129 -18.02 -1.37 3.09
CA LEU A 129 -18.93 -0.94 4.14
C LEU A 129 -19.49 0.47 3.91
N SER A 130 -18.73 1.37 3.27
CA SER A 130 -19.17 2.74 2.97
C SER A 130 -20.39 2.78 2.04
N VAL A 131 -20.54 1.78 1.18
CA VAL A 131 -21.71 1.60 0.32
C VAL A 131 -23.01 1.44 1.13
N PHE A 132 -22.92 0.84 2.31
CA PHE A 132 -24.08 0.52 3.16
C PHE A 132 -24.35 1.59 4.24
N GLY A 133 -23.65 2.71 4.20
CA GLY A 133 -23.96 3.86 5.02
C GLY A 133 -22.86 4.26 6.01
N ARG A 134 -23.27 5.06 6.99
CA ARG A 134 -22.36 5.60 8.01
C ARG A 134 -22.18 4.61 9.15
N HIS A 135 -20.92 4.33 9.50
CA HIS A 135 -20.59 3.41 10.58
C HIS A 135 -19.53 4.03 11.49
N ARG A 136 -19.65 3.79 12.79
CA ARG A 136 -18.60 4.14 13.76
C ARG A 136 -17.57 3.00 13.78
N ILE A 137 -16.31 3.34 13.76
CA ILE A 137 -15.19 2.39 13.79
C ILE A 137 -14.51 2.45 15.16
N ASN A 138 -14.48 1.33 15.86
CA ASN A 138 -13.79 1.19 17.14
C ASN A 138 -12.33 0.74 16.90
N GLU A 139 -11.39 1.65 17.16
CA GLU A 139 -9.95 1.42 16.97
C GLU A 139 -9.41 0.23 17.78
N VAL A 140 -9.91 0.03 19.00
CA VAL A 140 -9.45 -1.07 19.87
C VAL A 140 -9.93 -2.42 19.36
N GLU A 141 -11.20 -2.51 18.98
CA GLU A 141 -11.76 -3.73 18.40
C GLU A 141 -11.16 -4.03 17.01
N LEU A 142 -10.87 -2.99 16.21
CA LEU A 142 -10.15 -3.14 14.94
C LEU A 142 -8.75 -3.74 15.17
N ALA A 143 -7.99 -3.21 16.12
CA ALA A 143 -6.67 -3.73 16.48
C ALA A 143 -6.74 -5.21 16.89
N ARG A 144 -7.75 -5.57 17.72
CA ARG A 144 -8.00 -6.95 18.15
C ARG A 144 -8.34 -7.86 16.97
N ALA A 145 -9.29 -7.43 16.12
CA ALA A 145 -9.75 -8.21 14.96
C ALA A 145 -8.65 -8.47 13.94
N ARG A 146 -7.70 -7.53 13.80
CA ARG A 146 -6.57 -7.65 12.87
C ARG A 146 -5.31 -8.24 13.52
N GLY A 147 -5.33 -8.57 14.80
CA GLY A 147 -4.16 -9.12 15.52
C GLY A 147 -2.97 -8.16 15.57
N VAL A 148 -3.22 -6.84 15.58
CA VAL A 148 -2.18 -5.80 15.56
C VAL A 148 -2.23 -4.91 16.81
N GLY A 149 -1.16 -4.15 17.03
CA GLY A 149 -1.15 -3.13 18.08
C GLY A 149 -2.09 -1.96 17.77
N ARG A 150 -2.65 -1.33 18.81
CA ARG A 150 -3.56 -0.17 18.66
C ARG A 150 -2.96 0.96 17.84
N GLN A 151 -1.65 1.24 17.97
CA GLN A 151 -0.97 2.27 17.16
C GLN A 151 -0.99 1.93 15.66
N VAL A 152 -0.81 0.65 15.30
CA VAL A 152 -0.89 0.17 13.92
C VAL A 152 -2.28 0.38 13.32
N ALA A 153 -3.33 0.05 14.08
CA ALA A 153 -4.71 0.30 13.65
C ALA A 153 -4.99 1.80 13.47
N ARG A 154 -4.50 2.63 14.39
CA ARG A 154 -4.62 4.10 14.28
C ARG A 154 -3.89 4.65 13.08
N ASP A 155 -2.68 4.18 12.79
CA ASP A 155 -1.89 4.63 11.65
C ASP A 155 -2.58 4.26 10.32
N ALA A 156 -3.21 3.08 10.24
CA ALA A 156 -4.02 2.67 9.10
C ALA A 156 -5.26 3.57 8.94
N LEU A 157 -6.01 3.82 10.01
CA LEU A 157 -7.18 4.71 9.98
C LEU A 157 -6.81 6.14 9.60
N THR A 158 -5.67 6.67 10.06
CA THR A 158 -5.19 8.01 9.68
C THR A 158 -4.90 8.11 8.18
N ARG A 159 -4.44 7.02 7.55
CA ARG A 159 -4.25 6.98 6.10
C ARG A 159 -5.57 6.94 5.34
N LEU A 160 -6.53 6.18 5.84
CA LEU A 160 -7.90 6.17 5.29
C LEU A 160 -8.59 7.53 5.45
N GLU A 161 -8.30 8.27 6.53
CA GLU A 161 -8.76 9.66 6.74
C GLU A 161 -8.20 10.59 5.65
N ALA A 162 -6.92 10.46 5.30
CA ALA A 162 -6.31 11.24 4.23
C ALA A 162 -6.98 11.01 2.87
N LEU A 163 -7.55 9.82 2.64
CA LEU A 163 -8.36 9.49 1.47
C LEU A 163 -9.84 9.88 1.61
N GLY A 164 -10.25 10.35 2.78
CA GLY A 164 -11.65 10.68 3.08
C GLY A 164 -12.57 9.47 3.19
N ILE A 165 -12.03 8.27 3.39
CA ILE A 165 -12.80 7.03 3.60
C ILE A 165 -13.38 7.01 5.00
N VAL A 166 -12.60 7.45 5.99
CA VAL A 166 -13.03 7.67 7.36
C VAL A 166 -12.77 9.12 7.76
N GLU A 167 -13.46 9.58 8.77
CA GLU A 167 -13.29 10.90 9.38
C GLU A 167 -13.41 10.80 10.89
N LYS A 168 -13.02 11.83 11.63
CA LYS A 168 -13.32 11.94 13.05
C LYS A 168 -14.57 12.80 13.25
N ASP A 169 -15.51 12.27 14.03
CA ASP A 169 -16.68 13.04 14.45
C ASP A 169 -16.29 14.13 15.49
N GLU A 170 -17.26 14.95 15.89
CA GLU A 170 -17.07 16.02 16.89
C GLU A 170 -16.51 15.51 18.23
N ARG A 171 -16.67 14.23 18.53
CA ARG A 171 -16.13 13.55 19.73
C ARG A 171 -14.81 12.82 19.46
N MET A 172 -14.14 13.13 18.34
CA MET A 172 -12.87 12.53 17.92
C MET A 172 -12.92 11.02 17.74
N ARG A 173 -14.10 10.47 17.43
CA ARG A 173 -14.28 9.04 17.15
C ARG A 173 -14.24 8.80 15.65
N TRP A 174 -13.63 7.70 15.25
CA TRP A 174 -13.58 7.31 13.86
C TRP A 174 -14.96 6.94 13.32
N THR A 175 -15.31 7.52 12.19
CA THR A 175 -16.57 7.29 11.48
C THR A 175 -16.29 7.05 10.01
N LEU A 176 -16.87 5.99 9.47
CA LEU A 176 -16.84 5.71 8.04
C LEU A 176 -17.76 6.71 7.31
N VAL A 177 -17.20 7.35 6.28
CA VAL A 177 -17.95 8.31 5.47
C VAL A 177 -18.78 7.55 4.45
N PRO A 178 -20.12 7.70 4.43
CA PRO A 178 -20.97 6.95 3.51
C PRO A 178 -20.67 7.34 2.06
N LEU A 179 -20.73 6.35 1.16
CA LEU A 179 -20.68 6.56 -0.27
C LEU A 179 -22.11 6.59 -0.81
N ASP A 180 -22.81 7.69 -0.58
CA ASP A 180 -24.10 7.95 -1.18
C ASP A 180 -23.97 8.48 -2.63
N GLU A 181 -25.10 8.62 -3.31
CA GLU A 181 -25.12 9.07 -4.70
C GLU A 181 -24.55 10.48 -4.86
N GLN A 182 -24.82 11.39 -3.92
CA GLN A 182 -24.30 12.75 -3.99
C GLN A 182 -22.78 12.76 -3.89
N ARG A 183 -22.22 12.01 -2.96
CA ARG A 183 -20.76 11.89 -2.83
C ARG A 183 -20.12 11.25 -4.06
N MET A 184 -20.77 10.26 -4.67
CA MET A 184 -20.29 9.69 -5.94
C MET A 184 -20.22 10.76 -7.03
N ARG A 185 -21.24 11.59 -7.16
CA ARG A 185 -21.26 12.73 -8.12
C ARG A 185 -20.14 13.73 -7.83
N ASP A 186 -19.99 14.15 -6.57
CA ASP A 186 -18.97 15.13 -6.18
C ASP A 186 -17.54 14.64 -6.47
N LEU A 187 -17.23 13.39 -6.15
CA LEU A 187 -15.93 12.79 -6.45
C LEU A 187 -15.71 12.62 -7.96
N HIS A 188 -16.77 12.32 -8.69
CA HIS A 188 -16.73 12.19 -10.14
C HIS A 188 -16.45 13.52 -10.83
N ASP A 189 -17.08 14.59 -10.40
CA ASP A 189 -16.85 15.96 -10.89
C ASP A 189 -15.38 16.37 -10.76
N ILE A 190 -14.73 15.97 -9.64
CA ILE A 190 -13.29 16.16 -9.44
C ILE A 190 -12.50 15.39 -10.51
N ARG A 191 -12.85 14.13 -10.77
CA ARG A 191 -12.16 13.30 -11.78
C ARG A 191 -12.30 13.89 -13.17
N VAL A 192 -13.53 14.19 -13.60
CA VAL A 192 -13.84 14.82 -14.92
C VAL A 192 -13.05 16.11 -15.14
N SER A 193 -12.88 16.89 -14.07
CA SER A 193 -12.19 18.18 -14.15
C SER A 193 -10.66 18.03 -14.13
N LEU A 194 -10.12 17.16 -13.29
CA LEU A 194 -8.69 17.17 -12.98
C LEU A 194 -7.89 16.05 -13.68
N GLU A 195 -8.48 14.89 -13.96
CA GLU A 195 -7.74 13.79 -14.63
C GLU A 195 -7.31 14.16 -16.06
N PRO A 196 -8.15 14.79 -16.92
CA PRO A 196 -7.72 15.25 -18.23
C PRO A 196 -6.56 16.25 -18.17
N LEU A 197 -6.59 17.16 -17.19
CA LEU A 197 -5.50 18.11 -16.96
C LEU A 197 -4.22 17.40 -16.52
N ALA A 198 -4.33 16.41 -15.65
CA ALA A 198 -3.21 15.60 -15.23
C ALA A 198 -2.61 14.80 -16.40
N LEU A 199 -3.44 14.24 -17.27
CA LEU A 199 -3.02 13.49 -18.46
C LEU A 199 -2.21 14.36 -19.41
N VAL A 200 -2.69 15.55 -19.77
CA VAL A 200 -1.94 16.49 -20.64
C VAL A 200 -0.57 16.81 -20.05
N ARG A 201 -0.49 16.98 -18.73
CA ARG A 201 0.78 17.28 -18.06
C ARG A 201 1.67 16.07 -17.88
N ALA A 202 1.11 14.86 -17.81
CA ALA A 202 1.84 13.60 -17.71
C ALA A 202 2.44 13.17 -19.06
N ALA A 203 1.73 13.42 -20.16
CA ALA A 203 2.08 12.93 -21.49
C ALA A 203 3.55 13.15 -21.90
N PRO A 204 4.18 14.34 -21.69
CA PRO A 204 5.58 14.55 -22.02
C PRO A 204 6.58 13.74 -21.17
N PHE A 205 6.16 13.22 -20.03
CA PHE A 205 7.01 12.51 -19.07
C PHE A 205 6.75 11.01 -19.02
N LEU A 206 5.67 10.54 -19.65
CA LEU A 206 5.34 9.12 -19.75
C LEU A 206 6.31 8.42 -20.69
N PRO A 207 7.13 7.44 -20.20
CA PRO A 207 8.09 6.76 -21.05
C PRO A 207 7.40 6.02 -22.20
N PRO A 208 7.90 6.11 -23.46
CA PRO A 208 7.28 5.43 -24.60
C PRO A 208 7.16 3.90 -24.43
N ALA A 209 8.09 3.28 -23.70
CA ALA A 209 8.03 1.84 -23.42
C ALA A 209 6.87 1.49 -22.49
N GLU A 210 6.63 2.28 -21.42
CA GLU A 210 5.51 2.07 -20.51
C GLU A 210 4.17 2.33 -21.19
N ARG A 211 4.07 3.42 -21.95
CA ARG A 211 2.87 3.71 -22.75
C ARG A 211 2.51 2.55 -23.66
N ARG A 212 3.50 2.01 -24.38
CA ARG A 212 3.32 0.86 -25.27
C ARG A 212 2.84 -0.39 -24.51
N ALA A 213 3.47 -0.69 -23.37
CA ALA A 213 3.07 -1.84 -22.55
C ALA A 213 1.62 -1.71 -22.04
N MET A 214 1.16 -0.49 -21.68
CA MET A 214 -0.24 -0.24 -21.30
C MET A 214 -1.18 -0.44 -22.51
N THR A 215 -0.80 0.02 -23.69
CA THR A 215 -1.58 -0.18 -24.93
C THR A 215 -1.70 -1.67 -25.26
N GLU A 216 -0.59 -2.42 -25.21
CA GLU A 216 -0.56 -3.86 -25.46
C GLU A 216 -1.47 -4.63 -24.51
N ARG A 217 -1.43 -4.33 -23.20
CA ARG A 217 -2.36 -4.96 -22.22
C ARG A 217 -3.83 -4.69 -22.53
N LEU A 218 -4.17 -3.49 -22.98
CA LEU A 218 -5.55 -3.17 -23.40
C LEU A 218 -5.96 -3.92 -24.66
N GLU A 219 -5.07 -4.10 -25.63
CA GLU A 219 -5.32 -4.86 -26.85
C GLU A 219 -5.50 -6.36 -26.57
N GLU A 220 -4.64 -6.93 -25.70
CA GLU A 220 -4.77 -8.30 -25.22
C GLU A 220 -6.10 -8.51 -24.48
N ALA A 221 -6.46 -7.58 -23.59
CA ALA A 221 -7.70 -7.63 -22.84
C ALA A 221 -8.93 -7.54 -23.75
N LEU A 222 -8.88 -6.68 -24.77
CA LEU A 222 -9.98 -6.54 -25.74
C LEU A 222 -10.19 -7.83 -26.54
N ALA A 223 -9.12 -8.57 -26.83
CA ALA A 223 -9.19 -9.82 -27.61
C ALA A 223 -9.89 -10.96 -26.85
N VAL A 224 -9.85 -10.96 -25.52
CA VAL A 224 -10.44 -12.00 -24.67
C VAL A 224 -11.71 -11.54 -23.94
N TYR A 225 -12.09 -10.27 -24.09
CA TYR A 225 -13.30 -9.72 -23.49
C TYR A 225 -14.57 -10.50 -23.96
N PRO A 226 -15.56 -10.82 -23.09
CA PRO A 226 -15.72 -10.38 -21.70
C PRO A 226 -15.11 -11.32 -20.64
N ASP A 227 -14.33 -12.32 -21.02
CA ASP A 227 -13.79 -13.34 -20.11
C ASP A 227 -12.49 -12.86 -19.43
N LEU A 228 -12.51 -11.65 -18.87
CA LEU A 228 -11.41 -11.06 -18.08
C LEU A 228 -11.59 -11.33 -16.60
N SER A 229 -10.46 -11.55 -15.90
CA SER A 229 -10.48 -11.56 -14.43
C SER A 229 -10.69 -10.15 -13.87
N VAL A 230 -11.17 -10.08 -12.62
CA VAL A 230 -11.36 -8.81 -11.90
C VAL A 230 -10.02 -8.10 -11.72
N GLU A 231 -8.96 -8.86 -11.44
CA GLU A 231 -7.59 -8.36 -11.29
C GLU A 231 -7.09 -7.73 -12.59
N ALA A 232 -7.32 -8.38 -13.74
CA ALA A 232 -6.91 -7.83 -15.03
C ALA A 232 -7.64 -6.50 -15.35
N MET A 233 -8.95 -6.42 -15.05
CA MET A 233 -9.69 -5.16 -15.21
C MET A 233 -9.16 -4.06 -14.31
N ASP A 234 -8.79 -4.39 -13.09
CA ASP A 234 -8.19 -3.49 -12.13
C ASP A 234 -6.84 -2.93 -12.57
N ASP A 235 -6.01 -3.78 -13.18
CA ASP A 235 -4.72 -3.37 -13.72
C ASP A 235 -4.90 -2.37 -14.86
N LEU A 236 -5.90 -2.55 -15.73
CA LEU A 236 -6.21 -1.61 -16.80
C LEU A 236 -6.71 -0.24 -16.27
N GLU A 237 -7.57 -0.24 -15.25
CA GLU A 237 -7.99 0.98 -14.55
C GLU A 237 -6.80 1.68 -13.87
N THR A 238 -5.93 0.89 -13.21
CA THR A 238 -4.72 1.40 -12.56
C THR A 238 -3.75 2.00 -13.57
N ASP A 239 -3.57 1.37 -14.72
CA ASP A 239 -2.69 1.86 -15.78
C ASP A 239 -3.06 3.28 -16.23
N LEU A 240 -4.32 3.52 -16.56
CA LEU A 240 -4.76 4.82 -17.04
C LEU A 240 -4.87 5.85 -15.92
N HIS A 241 -5.66 5.55 -14.88
CA HIS A 241 -6.07 6.54 -13.89
C HIS A 241 -5.07 6.76 -12.74
N ILE A 242 -4.08 5.87 -12.58
CA ILE A 242 -3.08 5.96 -11.52
C ILE A 242 -1.67 6.06 -12.09
N THR A 243 -1.23 5.05 -12.85
CA THR A 243 0.16 4.95 -13.31
C THR A 243 0.47 6.01 -14.35
N CYS A 244 -0.32 6.10 -15.41
CA CYS A 244 -0.16 7.11 -16.46
C CYS A 244 -0.24 8.53 -15.90
N LEU A 245 -1.27 8.84 -15.11
CA LEU A 245 -1.43 10.16 -14.49
C LEU A 245 -0.33 10.46 -13.46
N GLY A 246 0.30 9.43 -12.88
CA GLY A 246 1.40 9.56 -11.93
C GLY A 246 2.64 10.26 -12.48
N TYR A 247 2.82 10.27 -13.80
CA TYR A 247 3.87 11.03 -14.47
C TYR A 247 3.64 12.55 -14.51
N CYS A 248 2.47 13.02 -14.06
CA CYS A 248 2.19 14.45 -13.95
C CYS A 248 3.15 15.13 -12.96
N PRO A 249 3.92 16.15 -13.38
CA PRO A 249 4.88 16.84 -12.50
C PRO A 249 4.20 17.72 -11.43
N ASN A 250 2.91 17.98 -11.56
CA ASN A 250 2.15 18.77 -10.60
C ASN A 250 1.68 17.89 -9.43
N ARG A 251 2.48 17.87 -8.36
CA ARG A 251 2.22 17.07 -7.15
C ARG A 251 0.91 17.47 -6.45
N GLU A 252 0.54 18.77 -6.45
CA GLU A 252 -0.69 19.25 -5.81
C GLU A 252 -1.93 18.73 -6.55
N LEU A 253 -1.87 18.65 -7.89
CA LEU A 253 -2.93 18.05 -8.70
C LEU A 253 -3.11 16.56 -8.38
N LEU A 254 -2.01 15.82 -8.22
CA LEU A 254 -2.05 14.40 -7.83
C LEU A 254 -2.57 14.21 -6.39
N ILE A 255 -2.26 15.14 -5.49
CA ILE A 255 -2.81 15.13 -4.11
C ILE A 255 -4.32 15.37 -4.14
N ALA A 256 -4.80 16.33 -4.93
CA ALA A 256 -6.24 16.60 -5.08
C ALA A 256 -6.99 15.38 -5.66
N LEU A 257 -6.42 14.71 -6.66
CA LEU A 257 -6.99 13.50 -7.25
C LEU A 257 -7.00 12.29 -6.30
N ARG A 258 -6.13 12.27 -5.28
CA ARG A 258 -6.00 11.11 -4.38
C ARG A 258 -7.32 10.70 -3.73
N ARG A 259 -8.15 11.67 -3.29
CA ARG A 259 -9.47 11.40 -2.71
C ARG A 259 -10.46 10.88 -3.73
N ALA A 260 -10.40 11.36 -4.96
CA ALA A 260 -11.30 10.94 -6.03
C ALA A 260 -10.99 9.52 -6.55
N ARG A 261 -9.76 9.05 -6.39
CA ARG A 261 -9.35 7.66 -6.69
C ARG A 261 -10.10 6.61 -5.88
N PHE A 262 -10.68 6.99 -4.74
CA PHE A 262 -11.60 6.14 -4.00
C PHE A 262 -12.70 5.52 -4.88
N MET A 263 -13.18 6.26 -5.89
CA MET A 263 -14.18 5.76 -6.85
C MET A 263 -13.69 4.58 -7.69
N LEU A 264 -12.39 4.49 -8.00
CA LEU A 264 -11.81 3.35 -8.72
C LEU A 264 -11.89 2.08 -7.85
N ASN A 265 -11.54 2.20 -6.56
CA ASN A 265 -11.65 1.09 -5.61
C ASN A 265 -13.10 0.61 -5.45
N VAL A 266 -14.08 1.51 -5.50
CA VAL A 266 -15.50 1.15 -5.46
C VAL A 266 -15.89 0.31 -6.67
N SER A 267 -15.55 0.76 -7.86
CA SER A 267 -15.84 0.03 -9.10
C SER A 267 -15.24 -1.38 -9.08
N LYS A 268 -13.98 -1.49 -8.67
CA LYS A 268 -13.24 -2.73 -8.46
C LYS A 268 -13.96 -3.72 -7.56
N HIS A 269 -14.37 -3.27 -6.37
CA HIS A 269 -15.00 -4.15 -5.37
C HIS A 269 -16.41 -4.56 -5.76
N ILE A 270 -17.15 -3.70 -6.44
CA ILE A 270 -18.50 -4.01 -6.91
C ILE A 270 -18.46 -5.04 -8.03
N ILE A 271 -17.54 -4.91 -8.99
CA ILE A 271 -17.39 -5.88 -10.08
C ILE A 271 -17.00 -7.25 -9.52
N GLY A 272 -16.11 -7.31 -8.51
CA GLY A 272 -15.70 -8.57 -7.87
C GLY A 272 -16.82 -9.33 -7.15
N VAL A 273 -17.91 -8.65 -6.78
CA VAL A 273 -19.06 -9.24 -6.07
C VAL A 273 -20.22 -9.54 -7.02
N SER A 274 -20.44 -8.75 -8.05
CA SER A 274 -21.67 -8.75 -8.84
C SER A 274 -21.57 -9.33 -10.25
N HIS A 275 -20.69 -10.27 -10.55
CA HIS A 275 -20.76 -10.99 -11.83
C HIS A 275 -20.33 -10.24 -13.11
N ARG A 276 -20.08 -11.03 -14.16
CA ARG A 276 -19.74 -10.73 -15.54
C ARG A 276 -19.99 -9.29 -15.98
N MET A 277 -18.94 -8.67 -16.50
CA MET A 277 -19.10 -7.42 -17.27
C MET A 277 -20.09 -7.64 -18.42
N PRO A 278 -20.95 -6.65 -18.71
CA PRO A 278 -21.78 -6.69 -19.91
C PRO A 278 -20.93 -6.90 -21.16
N ALA A 279 -21.38 -7.72 -22.10
CA ALA A 279 -20.63 -8.01 -23.32
C ALA A 279 -20.37 -6.77 -24.21
N ASP A 280 -21.13 -5.71 -24.01
CA ASP A 280 -21.08 -4.44 -24.75
C ASP A 280 -20.48 -3.28 -23.92
N GLU A 281 -19.79 -3.58 -22.81
CA GLU A 281 -19.15 -2.53 -22.00
C GLU A 281 -17.95 -1.93 -22.74
N PRO A 282 -17.96 -0.62 -23.07
CA PRO A 282 -16.96 -0.02 -23.97
C PRO A 282 -15.67 0.41 -23.26
N PHE A 283 -15.49 0.15 -21.94
CA PHE A 283 -14.43 0.77 -21.15
C PHE A 283 -13.03 0.48 -21.72
N ILE A 284 -12.74 -0.76 -22.18
CA ILE A 284 -11.43 -1.10 -22.76
C ILE A 284 -11.20 -0.31 -24.04
N ALA A 285 -12.21 -0.21 -24.90
CA ALA A 285 -12.12 0.55 -26.16
C ALA A 285 -11.92 2.07 -25.89
N GLU A 286 -12.58 2.59 -24.84
CA GLU A 286 -12.44 3.99 -24.41
C GLU A 286 -11.03 4.26 -23.87
N HIS A 287 -10.47 3.38 -23.03
CA HIS A 287 -9.09 3.46 -22.55
C HIS A 287 -8.09 3.40 -23.72
N LEU A 288 -8.28 2.43 -24.63
CA LEU A 288 -7.44 2.28 -25.81
C LEU A 288 -7.45 3.54 -26.69
N ALA A 289 -8.60 4.21 -26.83
CA ALA A 289 -8.72 5.45 -27.57
C ALA A 289 -7.90 6.59 -26.95
N VAL A 290 -7.77 6.63 -25.61
CA VAL A 290 -6.92 7.59 -24.90
C VAL A 290 -5.44 7.33 -25.25
N PHE A 291 -4.97 6.09 -25.14
CA PHE A 291 -3.56 5.76 -25.42
C PHE A 291 -3.22 5.94 -26.92
N ARG A 292 -4.12 5.60 -27.83
CA ARG A 292 -3.94 5.84 -29.28
C ARG A 292 -3.81 7.33 -29.62
N ALA A 293 -4.51 8.20 -28.91
CA ALA A 293 -4.32 9.64 -29.08
C ALA A 293 -2.94 10.09 -28.56
N LEU A 294 -2.47 9.51 -27.44
CA LEU A 294 -1.12 9.77 -26.93
C LEU A 294 -0.02 9.24 -27.87
N ASP A 295 -0.26 8.15 -28.61
CA ASP A 295 0.71 7.58 -29.56
C ASP A 295 1.00 8.49 -30.76
N VAL A 296 0.05 9.35 -31.09
CA VAL A 296 0.21 10.38 -32.16
C VAL A 296 0.48 11.76 -31.56
N ASP A 297 0.92 11.85 -30.32
CA ASP A 297 1.24 13.07 -29.57
C ASP A 297 0.06 14.08 -29.46
N ASP A 298 -1.18 13.61 -29.63
CA ASP A 298 -2.39 14.43 -29.49
C ASP A 298 -2.93 14.35 -28.05
N SER A 299 -2.22 15.01 -27.13
CA SER A 299 -2.60 15.04 -25.72
C SER A 299 -3.93 15.76 -25.46
N ALA A 300 -4.32 16.69 -26.35
CA ALA A 300 -5.60 17.39 -26.26
C ALA A 300 -6.77 16.43 -26.56
N ARG A 301 -6.65 15.63 -27.60
CA ARG A 301 -7.63 14.58 -27.94
C ARG A 301 -7.66 13.50 -26.86
N ALA A 302 -6.51 13.07 -26.36
CA ALA A 302 -6.43 12.10 -25.27
C ALA A 302 -7.19 12.60 -24.03
N ALA A 303 -7.02 13.86 -23.65
CA ALA A 303 -7.69 14.47 -22.52
C ALA A 303 -9.22 14.57 -22.73
N GLU A 304 -9.67 14.91 -23.93
CA GLU A 304 -11.11 14.98 -24.21
C GLU A 304 -11.75 13.58 -24.22
N THR A 305 -11.04 12.58 -24.77
CA THR A 305 -11.49 11.18 -24.72
C THR A 305 -11.58 10.69 -23.28
N LEU A 306 -10.57 10.99 -22.44
CA LEU A 306 -10.59 10.64 -21.01
C LEU A 306 -11.75 11.34 -20.28
N ARG A 307 -11.98 12.63 -20.54
CA ARG A 307 -13.11 13.37 -19.97
C ARG A 307 -14.44 12.70 -20.31
N HIS A 308 -14.64 12.33 -21.57
CA HIS A 308 -15.85 11.65 -22.02
C HIS A 308 -16.00 10.29 -21.32
N HIS A 309 -14.95 9.46 -21.32
CA HIS A 309 -14.93 8.17 -20.64
C HIS A 309 -15.36 8.29 -19.18
N ILE A 310 -14.74 9.20 -18.43
CA ILE A 310 -15.12 9.42 -17.04
C ILE A 310 -16.59 9.86 -16.96
N ALA A 311 -17.04 10.84 -17.74
CA ALA A 311 -18.41 11.37 -17.68
C ALA A 311 -19.47 10.30 -17.91
N VAL A 312 -19.27 9.38 -18.85
CA VAL A 312 -20.25 8.31 -19.16
C VAL A 312 -20.20 7.12 -18.17
N SER A 313 -19.16 7.00 -17.36
CA SER A 313 -19.02 5.91 -16.39
C SER A 313 -19.89 6.09 -15.14
N LEU A 314 -20.21 7.33 -14.74
CA LEU A 314 -20.93 7.62 -13.49
C LEU A 314 -22.29 6.94 -13.35
N PRO A 315 -23.21 7.01 -14.34
CA PRO A 315 -24.50 6.33 -14.24
C PRO A 315 -24.35 4.81 -14.03
N LYS A 316 -23.35 4.20 -14.68
CA LYS A 316 -23.04 2.78 -14.55
C LYS A 316 -22.58 2.44 -13.13
N VAL A 317 -21.68 3.24 -12.55
CA VAL A 317 -21.22 3.04 -11.16
C VAL A 317 -22.36 3.20 -10.17
N ILE A 318 -23.20 4.22 -10.31
CA ILE A 318 -24.38 4.43 -9.45
C ILE A 318 -25.33 3.25 -9.53
N GLY A 319 -25.63 2.76 -10.74
CA GLY A 319 -26.49 1.59 -10.94
C GLY A 319 -25.95 0.34 -10.26
N ARG A 320 -24.67 0.02 -10.46
CA ARG A 320 -23.99 -1.12 -9.82
C ARG A 320 -23.98 -1.02 -8.30
N VAL A 321 -23.76 0.19 -7.74
CA VAL A 321 -23.84 0.42 -6.28
C VAL A 321 -25.26 0.18 -5.76
N ALA A 322 -26.30 0.60 -6.51
CA ALA A 322 -27.69 0.36 -6.13
C ALA A 322 -28.01 -1.14 -6.13
N GLU A 323 -27.64 -1.86 -7.18
CA GLU A 323 -27.80 -3.32 -7.30
C GLU A 323 -27.09 -4.05 -6.14
N LEU A 324 -25.86 -3.65 -5.80
CA LEU A 324 -25.12 -4.24 -4.67
C LEU A 324 -25.88 -4.03 -3.35
N ARG A 325 -26.43 -2.84 -3.10
CA ARG A 325 -27.22 -2.56 -1.90
C ARG A 325 -28.48 -3.39 -1.78
N GLU A 326 -29.11 -3.70 -2.91
CA GLU A 326 -30.32 -4.51 -2.95
C GLU A 326 -30.02 -6.01 -2.79
N ALA A 327 -28.96 -6.48 -3.43
CA ALA A 327 -28.59 -7.90 -3.48
C ALA A 327 -27.85 -8.39 -2.22
N HIS A 328 -27.15 -7.51 -1.53
CA HIS A 328 -26.25 -7.90 -0.44
C HIS A 328 -26.52 -7.10 0.83
N ARG A 329 -26.32 -7.78 1.97
CA ARG A 329 -26.13 -7.13 3.27
C ARG A 329 -24.73 -7.44 3.75
N PRO A 330 -23.94 -6.43 4.14
CA PRO A 330 -22.58 -6.67 4.57
C PRO A 330 -22.55 -7.43 5.89
N ASP A 331 -21.65 -8.38 6.01
CA ASP A 331 -21.29 -8.92 7.31
C ASP A 331 -20.57 -7.81 8.09
N MET A 332 -21.22 -7.34 9.15
CA MET A 332 -20.69 -6.25 9.96
C MET A 332 -19.56 -6.76 10.88
N PRO A 333 -18.32 -6.28 10.70
CA PRO A 333 -17.24 -6.66 11.59
C PRO A 333 -17.48 -6.07 12.99
N ALA A 334 -17.02 -6.77 14.03
CA ALA A 334 -17.27 -6.40 15.44
C ALA A 334 -16.81 -4.96 15.78
N TYR A 335 -15.86 -4.40 15.02
CA TYR A 335 -15.34 -3.04 15.21
C TYR A 335 -16.14 -1.95 14.48
N ALA A 336 -17.13 -2.32 13.66
CA ALA A 336 -17.99 -1.37 12.95
C ALA A 336 -19.43 -1.46 13.47
N THR A 337 -20.00 -0.32 13.82
CA THR A 337 -21.40 -0.22 14.28
C THR A 337 -22.13 0.87 13.53
N PRO A 338 -23.41 0.66 13.14
CA PRO A 338 -24.19 1.71 12.49
C PRO A 338 -24.15 3.01 13.31
N ALA A 339 -23.91 4.14 12.67
CA ALA A 339 -23.96 5.47 13.28
C ALA A 339 -25.23 6.19 12.81
N SER A 340 -26.05 6.65 13.75
CA SER A 340 -27.12 7.59 13.45
C SER A 340 -26.51 8.91 12.94
N ARG A 341 -27.27 9.62 12.07
CA ARG A 341 -26.91 10.94 11.55
C ARG A 341 -26.64 11.95 12.66
#